data_1cf07332db9d3a3d5a66544876dfecf3
#
_entry.id   1cf07332db9d3a3d5a66544876dfecf3
#
_cell.length_a   1.000
_cell.length_b   1.000
_cell.length_c   1.000
_cell.angle_alpha   90.00
_cell.angle_beta   90.00
_cell.angle_gamma   90.00
#
_symmetry.space_group_name_H-M   'P 1'
#
loop_
_entity.id
_entity.type
_entity.pdbx_description
1 polymer ?
#
loop_
_entity_poly.entity_id
_entity_poly.type
_entity_poly.pdbx_seq_one_letter_code
_entity_poly.pdbx_strand_id
1 'polypeptide(L)'
;LKDIAESFGIPFRTGFEIFPSVDNDSSVQQYAVSTADALRYEFGEFDKRPRTFGEEEDAEYVDLLKERPLFRCKLGRASCAIDYEGNLCPSMSFRHAGKPITLETFDEAWKSFGEYPKMKADISYRCLHCEAYDYCDICPAMMEFVHGNLEYVDEHFCKTAKARYLHYVKHILTETVVAAVSD
;
A
#
# COMPACT_ATOMS: atom_id res chain seq x y z
N LEU A 1 16.25 7.37 16.20
CA LEU A 1 15.29 6.31 16.56
C LEU A 1 15.70 4.95 15.96
N LYS A 2 16.14 4.91 14.70
CA LYS A 2 16.62 3.68 14.05
C LYS A 2 17.74 3.04 14.88
N ASP A 3 18.81 3.79 15.16
CA ASP A 3 19.97 3.31 15.92
C ASP A 3 19.57 2.78 17.31
N ILE A 4 18.59 3.42 17.94
CA ILE A 4 18.04 2.98 19.22
C ILE A 4 17.33 1.64 19.08
N ALA A 5 16.43 1.51 18.07
CA ALA A 5 15.72 0.26 17.85
C ALA A 5 16.69 -0.89 17.52
N GLU A 6 17.68 -0.64 16.64
CA GLU A 6 18.70 -1.60 16.28
C GLU A 6 19.56 -2.03 17.47
N SER A 7 19.89 -1.10 18.40
CA SER A 7 20.63 -1.44 19.61
C SER A 7 19.90 -2.42 20.54
N PHE A 8 18.58 -2.50 20.41
CA PHE A 8 17.73 -3.45 21.14
C PHE A 8 17.34 -4.68 20.30
N GLY A 9 17.85 -4.82 19.08
CA GLY A 9 17.47 -5.90 18.16
C GLY A 9 16.01 -5.80 17.69
N ILE A 10 15.40 -4.60 17.71
CA ILE A 10 14.01 -4.37 17.33
C ILE A 10 13.98 -3.93 15.84
N PRO A 11 13.20 -4.59 14.99
CA PRO A 11 13.02 -4.14 13.61
C PRO A 11 12.44 -2.72 13.55
N PHE A 12 13.08 -1.85 12.76
CA PHE A 12 12.64 -0.48 12.57
C PHE A 12 12.00 -0.31 11.19
N ARG A 13 10.83 0.35 11.18
CA ARG A 13 10.11 0.68 9.95
C ARG A 13 9.71 2.13 9.97
N THR A 14 9.70 2.75 8.79
CA THR A 14 9.20 4.11 8.58
C THR A 14 8.06 4.13 7.57
N GLY A 15 7.15 5.08 7.73
CA GLY A 15 6.13 5.45 6.75
C GLY A 15 6.21 6.96 6.56
N PHE A 16 5.99 7.42 5.36
CA PHE A 16 6.07 8.84 5.00
C PHE A 16 4.70 9.43 4.70
N GLU A 17 3.71 8.58 4.48
CA GLU A 17 2.35 9.00 4.19
C GLU A 17 1.66 9.46 5.49
N ILE A 18 1.17 10.69 5.49
CA ILE A 18 0.30 11.22 6.55
C ILE A 18 -1.08 11.41 5.94
N PHE A 19 -2.03 10.70 6.47
CA PHE A 19 -3.43 10.77 6.06
C PHE A 19 -4.21 11.67 7.02
N PRO A 20 -5.37 12.22 6.59
CA PRO A 20 -6.28 12.91 7.48
C PRO A 20 -6.65 12.07 8.69
N SER A 21 -7.04 12.73 9.79
CA SER A 21 -7.57 12.04 10.97
C SER A 21 -8.88 11.31 10.67
N VAL A 22 -9.36 10.53 11.62
CA VAL A 22 -10.63 9.81 11.52
C VAL A 22 -11.83 10.71 11.17
N ASP A 23 -11.77 11.96 11.62
CA ASP A 23 -12.78 12.99 11.34
C ASP A 23 -12.54 13.73 10.01
N ASN A 24 -11.65 13.18 9.17
CA ASN A 24 -11.21 13.78 7.91
C ASN A 24 -10.59 15.20 8.09
N ASP A 25 -9.99 15.46 9.25
CA ASP A 25 -9.21 16.67 9.47
C ASP A 25 -7.84 16.53 8.79
N SER A 26 -7.61 17.37 7.80
CA SER A 26 -6.37 17.39 7.02
C SER A 26 -5.26 18.24 7.64
N SER A 27 -5.49 18.86 8.80
CA SER A 27 -4.50 19.73 9.46
C SER A 27 -3.17 19.02 9.75
N VAL A 28 -3.23 17.71 10.00
CA VAL A 28 -2.05 16.87 10.24
C VAL A 28 -1.15 16.73 9.01
N GLN A 29 -1.68 16.94 7.80
CA GLN A 29 -0.92 16.82 6.55
C GLN A 29 0.16 17.91 6.40
N GLN A 30 0.06 19.01 7.15
CA GLN A 30 1.11 20.04 7.22
C GLN A 30 2.45 19.48 7.71
N TYR A 31 2.44 18.37 8.41
CA TYR A 31 3.65 17.69 8.90
C TYR A 31 4.21 16.64 7.93
N ALA A 32 3.55 16.44 6.78
CA ALA A 32 4.03 15.50 5.78
C ALA A 32 5.38 15.97 5.20
N VAL A 33 6.31 15.04 5.07
CA VAL A 33 7.58 15.31 4.40
C VAL A 33 7.36 15.47 2.90
N SER A 34 8.23 16.23 2.24
CA SER A 34 8.15 16.34 0.78
C SER A 34 8.44 14.98 0.12
N THR A 35 7.84 14.72 -1.05
CA THR A 35 8.15 13.52 -1.84
C THR A 35 9.66 13.35 -2.07
N ALA A 36 10.39 14.46 -2.32
CA ALA A 36 11.82 14.41 -2.55
C ALA A 36 12.60 13.97 -1.31
N ASP A 37 12.22 14.45 -0.12
CA ASP A 37 12.87 14.05 1.13
C ASP A 37 12.53 12.62 1.52
N ALA A 38 11.28 12.21 1.35
CA ALA A 38 10.86 10.82 1.56
C ALA A 38 11.65 9.85 0.69
N LEU A 39 11.77 10.15 -0.60
CA LEU A 39 12.53 9.31 -1.55
C LEU A 39 14.04 9.34 -1.29
N ARG A 40 14.59 10.49 -0.90
CA ARG A 40 16.01 10.57 -0.52
C ARG A 40 16.31 9.66 0.66
N TYR A 41 15.46 9.67 1.66
CA TYR A 41 15.58 8.79 2.81
C TYR A 41 15.37 7.33 2.42
N GLU A 42 14.33 7.04 1.66
CA GLU A 42 14.03 5.70 1.16
C GLU A 42 15.21 5.13 0.35
N PHE A 43 15.80 5.88 -0.56
CA PHE A 43 16.88 5.41 -1.43
C PHE A 43 18.27 5.44 -0.77
N GLY A 44 18.46 6.24 0.27
CA GLY A 44 19.74 6.35 0.96
C GLY A 44 19.89 5.42 2.16
N GLU A 45 18.84 5.25 2.93
CA GLU A 45 18.89 4.55 4.22
C GLU A 45 18.40 3.10 4.16
N PHE A 46 17.53 2.81 3.20
CA PHE A 46 16.92 1.51 3.10
C PHE A 46 17.19 0.94 1.71
N ASP A 47 18.06 -0.06 1.60
CA ASP A 47 18.26 -0.83 0.37
C ASP A 47 16.93 -1.43 -0.05
N LYS A 48 16.33 -0.86 -1.09
CA LYS A 48 14.93 -1.11 -1.38
C LYS A 48 14.75 -1.65 -2.76
N ARG A 49 14.78 -2.92 -2.74
CA ARG A 49 14.20 -3.68 -3.83
C ARG A 49 12.72 -3.31 -3.95
N PRO A 50 12.19 -3.28 -5.17
CA PRO A 50 10.75 -3.23 -5.37
C PRO A 50 10.10 -4.23 -4.43
N ARG A 51 8.91 -3.94 -3.94
CA ARG A 51 8.11 -4.93 -3.24
C ARG A 51 7.93 -6.14 -4.17
N THR A 52 8.90 -7.02 -4.18
CA THR A 52 8.70 -8.35 -4.71
C THR A 52 7.77 -9.02 -3.72
N PHE A 53 6.62 -9.44 -4.17
CA PHE A 53 5.78 -10.34 -3.39
C PHE A 53 6.67 -11.50 -3.02
N GLY A 54 6.85 -11.74 -1.72
CA GLY A 54 7.83 -12.69 -1.24
C GLY A 54 7.57 -14.10 -1.75
N GLU A 55 8.59 -14.92 -1.76
CA GLU A 55 8.53 -16.35 -2.16
C GLU A 55 7.50 -17.16 -1.34
N GLU A 56 7.02 -16.63 -0.22
CA GLU A 56 5.99 -17.21 0.65
C GLU A 56 4.56 -16.75 0.32
N GLU A 57 4.36 -15.95 -0.73
CA GLU A 57 3.01 -15.51 -1.10
C GLU A 57 2.23 -16.68 -1.73
N ASP A 58 0.98 -16.82 -1.30
CA ASP A 58 0.02 -17.75 -1.85
C ASP A 58 -0.13 -17.54 -3.37
N ALA A 59 0.05 -18.62 -4.15
CA ALA A 59 0.03 -18.58 -5.60
C ALA A 59 -1.29 -17.99 -6.16
N GLU A 60 -2.42 -18.28 -5.51
CA GLU A 60 -3.71 -17.70 -5.89
C GLU A 60 -3.72 -16.17 -5.72
N TYR A 61 -3.06 -15.66 -4.68
CA TYR A 61 -2.95 -14.22 -4.47
C TYR A 61 -2.02 -13.56 -5.49
N VAL A 62 -0.91 -14.21 -5.83
CA VAL A 62 0.00 -13.74 -6.89
C VAL A 62 -0.72 -13.66 -8.24
N ASP A 63 -1.53 -14.66 -8.58
CA ASP A 63 -2.29 -14.66 -9.81
C ASP A 63 -3.38 -13.56 -9.81
N LEU A 64 -4.06 -13.37 -8.69
CA LEU A 64 -5.01 -12.27 -8.53
C LEU A 64 -4.35 -10.91 -8.79
N LEU A 65 -3.13 -10.70 -8.29
CA LEU A 65 -2.41 -9.44 -8.48
C LEU A 65 -2.02 -9.17 -9.94
N LYS A 66 -1.81 -10.20 -10.75
CA LYS A 66 -1.57 -10.07 -12.20
C LYS A 66 -2.77 -9.47 -12.94
N GLU A 67 -3.97 -9.68 -12.43
CA GLU A 67 -5.20 -9.09 -12.97
C GLU A 67 -5.38 -7.60 -12.62
N ARG A 68 -4.46 -7.02 -11.87
CA ARG A 68 -4.53 -5.64 -11.37
C ARG A 68 -5.86 -5.34 -10.67
N PRO A 69 -6.18 -6.03 -9.57
CA PRO A 69 -7.40 -5.79 -8.83
C PRO A 69 -7.41 -4.37 -8.25
N LEU A 70 -8.58 -3.88 -7.88
CA LEU A 70 -8.71 -2.57 -7.23
C LEU A 70 -7.88 -2.54 -5.94
N PHE A 71 -7.99 -3.57 -5.10
CA PHE A 71 -7.23 -3.70 -3.86
C PHE A 71 -6.02 -4.63 -4.02
N ARG A 72 -4.82 -4.07 -3.85
CA ARG A 72 -3.55 -4.81 -3.94
C ARG A 72 -3.02 -5.29 -2.58
N CYS A 73 -3.73 -4.99 -1.52
CA CYS A 73 -3.38 -5.40 -0.17
C CYS A 73 -4.14 -6.66 0.24
N LYS A 74 -3.77 -7.23 1.39
CA LYS A 74 -4.42 -8.43 1.93
C LYS A 74 -5.76 -8.12 2.63
N LEU A 75 -6.40 -7.00 2.32
CA LEU A 75 -7.69 -6.57 2.82
C LEU A 75 -8.75 -7.64 2.60
N GLY A 76 -9.44 -8.04 3.67
CA GLY A 76 -10.50 -9.05 3.62
C GLY A 76 -10.04 -10.48 3.30
N ARG A 77 -8.72 -10.71 3.16
CA ARG A 77 -8.14 -12.03 2.89
C ARG A 77 -7.27 -12.53 4.05
N ALA A 78 -6.30 -11.75 4.49
CA ALA A 78 -5.37 -12.14 5.54
C ALA A 78 -5.18 -11.05 6.60
N SER A 79 -5.92 -9.95 6.53
CA SER A 79 -5.88 -8.87 7.52
C SER A 79 -7.25 -8.22 7.68
N CYS A 80 -7.52 -7.78 8.89
CA CYS A 80 -8.69 -6.99 9.27
C CYS A 80 -8.28 -6.01 10.37
N ALA A 81 -9.19 -5.14 10.74
CA ALA A 81 -9.07 -4.28 11.90
C ALA A 81 -10.34 -4.38 12.75
N ILE A 82 -10.22 -4.16 14.03
CA ILE A 82 -11.36 -3.95 14.92
C ILE A 82 -11.29 -2.50 15.39
N ASP A 83 -12.37 -1.76 15.17
CA ASP A 83 -12.43 -0.38 15.61
C ASP A 83 -12.82 -0.25 17.09
N TYR A 84 -12.80 0.98 17.61
CA TYR A 84 -13.10 1.24 19.01
C TYR A 84 -14.58 1.03 19.38
N GLU A 85 -15.46 0.88 18.40
CA GLU A 85 -16.88 0.57 18.58
C GLU A 85 -17.16 -0.95 18.58
N GLY A 86 -16.12 -1.77 18.33
CA GLY A 86 -16.24 -3.23 18.25
C GLY A 86 -16.72 -3.72 16.89
N ASN A 87 -16.52 -2.95 15.83
CA ASN A 87 -16.79 -3.40 14.48
C ASN A 87 -15.55 -4.06 13.86
N LEU A 88 -15.74 -5.21 13.23
CA LEU A 88 -14.74 -5.80 12.35
C LEU A 88 -14.77 -5.05 11.02
N CYS A 89 -13.63 -4.49 10.63
CA CYS A 89 -13.44 -3.73 9.39
C CYS A 89 -12.46 -4.45 8.47
N PRO A 90 -12.64 -4.40 7.14
CA PRO A 90 -11.68 -5.00 6.20
C PRO A 90 -10.28 -4.40 6.33
N SER A 91 -10.17 -3.12 6.68
CA SER A 91 -8.94 -2.42 7.07
C SER A 91 -9.25 -1.22 7.95
N MET A 92 -8.22 -0.63 8.55
CA MET A 92 -8.35 0.60 9.35
C MET A 92 -8.89 1.78 8.53
N SER A 93 -8.62 1.82 7.23
CA SER A 93 -9.06 2.87 6.32
C SER A 93 -10.43 2.62 5.70
N PHE A 94 -11.01 1.43 5.91
CA PHE A 94 -12.27 1.00 5.27
C PHE A 94 -13.35 0.73 6.32
N ARG A 95 -13.57 1.71 7.19
CA ARG A 95 -14.43 1.56 8.38
C ARG A 95 -15.91 1.50 8.06
N HIS A 96 -16.39 2.22 7.06
CA HIS A 96 -17.82 2.21 6.69
C HIS A 96 -18.33 0.84 6.26
N ALA A 97 -17.42 -0.07 5.87
CA ALA A 97 -17.74 -1.47 5.63
C ALA A 97 -17.68 -2.34 6.90
N GLY A 98 -17.45 -1.73 8.06
CA GLY A 98 -17.35 -2.41 9.35
C GLY A 98 -18.67 -3.07 9.74
N LYS A 99 -18.58 -4.20 10.43
CA LYS A 99 -19.71 -4.96 10.96
C LYS A 99 -19.53 -5.20 12.44
N PRO A 100 -20.52 -4.89 13.28
CA PRO A 100 -20.46 -5.20 14.70
C PRO A 100 -20.29 -6.70 14.89
N ILE A 101 -19.35 -7.07 15.77
CA ILE A 101 -19.04 -8.48 16.02
C ILE A 101 -19.15 -8.86 17.49
N THR A 102 -19.52 -10.12 17.67
CA THR A 102 -19.31 -10.91 18.89
C THR A 102 -18.41 -12.09 18.54
N LEU A 103 -18.05 -12.90 19.52
CA LEU A 103 -17.30 -14.14 19.25
C LEU A 103 -18.07 -15.09 18.34
N GLU A 104 -19.40 -15.06 18.41
CA GLU A 104 -20.27 -15.95 17.61
C GLU A 104 -20.43 -15.45 16.15
N THR A 105 -20.32 -14.15 15.89
CA THR A 105 -20.56 -13.55 14.58
C THR A 105 -19.28 -13.19 13.82
N PHE A 106 -18.11 -13.38 14.43
CA PHE A 106 -16.82 -13.04 13.82
C PHE A 106 -16.62 -13.71 12.45
N ASP A 107 -16.86 -15.03 12.39
CA ASP A 107 -16.64 -15.80 11.16
C ASP A 107 -17.51 -15.35 10.00
N GLU A 108 -18.77 -14.99 10.28
CA GLU A 108 -19.68 -14.48 9.26
C GLU A 108 -19.26 -13.11 8.75
N ALA A 109 -18.87 -12.22 9.66
CA ALA A 109 -18.37 -10.90 9.34
C ALA A 109 -17.08 -11.02 8.50
N TRP A 110 -16.13 -11.86 8.92
CA TRP A 110 -14.91 -12.11 8.21
C TRP A 110 -15.14 -12.64 6.79
N LYS A 111 -15.94 -13.68 6.63
CA LYS A 111 -16.27 -14.27 5.32
C LYS A 111 -16.90 -13.26 4.37
N SER A 112 -17.69 -12.32 4.88
CA SER A 112 -18.32 -11.30 4.06
C SER A 112 -17.34 -10.33 3.38
N PHE A 113 -16.09 -10.27 3.85
CA PHE A 113 -15.04 -9.44 3.26
C PHE A 113 -14.32 -10.11 2.08
N GLY A 114 -14.56 -11.40 1.85
CA GLY A 114 -13.88 -12.18 0.80
C GLY A 114 -14.11 -11.69 -0.63
N GLU A 115 -15.09 -10.81 -0.84
CA GLU A 115 -15.35 -10.22 -2.15
C GLU A 115 -14.48 -8.99 -2.45
N TYR A 116 -13.97 -8.30 -1.42
CA TYR A 116 -13.14 -7.10 -1.64
C TYR A 116 -11.85 -7.38 -2.43
N PRO A 117 -11.08 -8.45 -2.14
CA PRO A 117 -9.89 -8.77 -2.94
C PRO A 117 -10.17 -9.01 -4.42
N LYS A 118 -11.42 -9.39 -4.76
CA LYS A 118 -11.84 -9.68 -6.13
C LYS A 118 -12.43 -8.48 -6.85
N MET A 119 -12.59 -7.35 -6.17
CA MET A 119 -13.14 -6.13 -6.79
C MET A 119 -12.24 -5.68 -7.92
N LYS A 120 -12.85 -5.48 -9.07
CA LYS A 120 -12.21 -4.92 -10.25
C LYS A 120 -12.51 -3.43 -10.32
N ALA A 121 -11.52 -2.66 -10.70
CA ALA A 121 -11.72 -1.25 -11.02
C ALA A 121 -12.39 -1.10 -12.38
N ASP A 122 -13.04 0.05 -12.61
CA ASP A 122 -13.52 0.41 -13.94
C ASP A 122 -12.36 0.41 -14.94
N ILE A 123 -12.63 -0.02 -16.17
CA ILE A 123 -11.61 -0.11 -17.23
C ILE A 123 -10.96 1.25 -17.55
N SER A 124 -11.67 2.33 -17.28
CA SER A 124 -11.14 3.69 -17.43
C SER A 124 -10.25 4.14 -16.28
N TYR A 125 -10.15 3.37 -15.20
CA TYR A 125 -9.32 3.71 -14.05
C TYR A 125 -7.85 3.77 -14.45
N ARG A 126 -7.29 4.98 -14.41
CA ARG A 126 -5.95 5.29 -14.92
C ARG A 126 -4.85 4.40 -14.33
N CYS A 127 -4.99 3.97 -13.08
CA CYS A 127 -3.99 3.13 -12.41
C CYS A 127 -3.86 1.74 -13.03
N LEU A 128 -4.91 1.19 -13.66
CA LEU A 128 -4.84 -0.10 -14.34
C LEU A 128 -3.83 -0.12 -15.50
N HIS A 129 -3.56 1.05 -16.07
CA HIS A 129 -2.68 1.21 -17.23
C HIS A 129 -1.34 1.87 -16.87
N CYS A 130 -1.09 2.09 -15.58
CA CYS A 130 0.10 2.77 -15.09
C CYS A 130 1.31 1.84 -15.11
N GLU A 131 2.41 2.26 -15.75
CA GLU A 131 3.68 1.53 -15.74
C GLU A 131 4.39 1.53 -14.37
N ALA A 132 4.10 2.54 -13.54
CA ALA A 132 4.60 2.63 -12.17
C ALA A 132 3.67 1.96 -11.14
N TYR A 133 2.69 1.15 -11.59
CA TYR A 133 1.69 0.53 -10.73
C TYR A 133 2.30 -0.27 -9.58
N ASP A 134 3.35 -1.06 -9.84
CA ASP A 134 3.99 -1.93 -8.85
C ASP A 134 4.84 -1.18 -7.82
N TYR A 135 5.10 0.10 -8.07
CA TYR A 135 5.85 1.01 -7.20
C TYR A 135 4.94 1.99 -6.43
N CYS A 136 3.61 1.83 -6.57
CA CYS A 136 2.63 2.76 -6.03
C CYS A 136 2.02 2.24 -4.73
N ASP A 137 1.95 3.09 -3.72
CA ASP A 137 1.33 2.79 -2.42
C ASP A 137 -0.09 3.35 -2.29
N ILE A 138 -0.72 3.76 -3.42
CA ILE A 138 -2.10 4.24 -3.36
C ILE A 138 -3.03 3.20 -2.74
N CYS A 139 -3.84 3.64 -1.79
CA CYS A 139 -4.80 2.80 -1.09
C CYS A 139 -6.23 3.22 -1.48
N PRO A 140 -6.96 2.41 -2.26
CA PRO A 140 -8.33 2.75 -2.64
C PRO A 140 -9.26 3.01 -1.46
N ALA A 141 -9.14 2.25 -0.37
CA ALA A 141 -9.93 2.48 0.84
C ALA A 141 -9.66 3.87 1.46
N MET A 142 -8.41 4.34 1.41
CA MET A 142 -8.07 5.68 1.86
C MET A 142 -8.58 6.75 0.89
N MET A 143 -8.52 6.48 -0.41
CA MET A 143 -9.07 7.40 -1.41
C MET A 143 -10.58 7.57 -1.25
N GLU A 144 -11.30 6.50 -0.97
CA GLU A 144 -12.71 6.60 -0.64
C GLU A 144 -12.96 7.38 0.65
N PHE A 145 -12.17 7.13 1.68
CA PHE A 145 -12.30 7.83 2.97
C PHE A 145 -12.11 9.35 2.81
N VAL A 146 -11.11 9.77 2.03
CA VAL A 146 -10.75 11.19 1.87
C VAL A 146 -11.59 11.87 0.78
N HIS A 147 -11.87 11.17 -0.32
CA HIS A 147 -12.43 11.76 -1.55
C HIS A 147 -13.80 11.19 -1.94
N GLY A 148 -14.32 10.20 -1.19
CA GLY A 148 -15.59 9.54 -1.50
C GLY A 148 -15.55 8.68 -2.76
N ASN A 149 -14.37 8.27 -3.21
CA ASN A 149 -14.21 7.51 -4.44
C ASN A 149 -13.02 6.55 -4.34
N LEU A 150 -13.27 5.25 -4.42
CA LEU A 150 -12.25 4.19 -4.41
C LEU A 150 -11.22 4.34 -5.54
N GLU A 151 -11.64 4.87 -6.67
CA GLU A 151 -10.82 5.03 -7.89
C GLU A 151 -10.26 6.45 -8.04
N TYR A 152 -10.29 7.24 -6.97
CA TYR A 152 -9.65 8.54 -7.00
C TYR A 152 -8.14 8.40 -7.22
N VAL A 153 -7.58 9.23 -8.10
CA VAL A 153 -6.15 9.24 -8.40
C VAL A 153 -5.50 10.46 -7.78
N ASP A 154 -4.76 10.23 -6.72
CA ASP A 154 -4.00 11.28 -6.06
C ASP A 154 -2.63 11.46 -6.72
N GLU A 155 -2.34 12.68 -7.18
CA GLU A 155 -1.10 13.02 -7.89
C GLU A 155 0.14 12.92 -7.00
N HIS A 156 0.02 12.99 -5.69
CA HIS A 156 1.14 12.79 -4.77
C HIS A 156 1.65 11.34 -4.89
N PHE A 157 0.75 10.36 -4.81
CA PHE A 157 1.11 8.94 -5.01
C PHE A 157 1.66 8.68 -6.41
N CYS A 158 1.08 9.32 -7.44
CA CYS A 158 1.58 9.20 -8.81
C CYS A 158 3.03 9.68 -8.96
N LYS A 159 3.37 10.83 -8.37
CA LYS A 159 4.73 11.39 -8.40
C LYS A 159 5.72 10.48 -7.69
N THR A 160 5.36 9.99 -6.51
CA THR A 160 6.19 9.08 -5.71
C THR A 160 6.41 7.76 -6.43
N ALA A 161 5.36 7.14 -6.95
CA ALA A 161 5.45 5.90 -7.70
C ALA A 161 6.33 6.01 -8.96
N LYS A 162 6.15 7.08 -9.74
CA LYS A 162 6.98 7.33 -10.94
C LYS A 162 8.45 7.55 -10.59
N ALA A 163 8.73 8.25 -9.50
CA ALA A 163 10.11 8.46 -9.07
C ALA A 163 10.79 7.16 -8.62
N ARG A 164 10.06 6.31 -7.89
CA ARG A 164 10.53 4.96 -7.52
C ARG A 164 10.77 4.10 -8.76
N TYR A 165 9.81 4.05 -9.66
CA TYR A 165 9.93 3.31 -10.92
C TYR A 165 11.19 3.72 -11.71
N LEU A 166 11.39 5.01 -11.91
CA LEU A 166 12.56 5.53 -12.62
C LEU A 166 13.87 5.20 -11.92
N HIS A 167 13.90 5.24 -10.60
CA HIS A 167 15.07 4.87 -9.81
C HIS A 167 15.44 3.40 -10.03
N TYR A 168 14.49 2.50 -9.87
CA TYR A 168 14.71 1.06 -10.00
C TYR A 168 15.04 0.64 -11.43
N VAL A 169 14.35 1.18 -12.42
CA VAL A 169 14.65 0.88 -13.83
C VAL A 169 16.06 1.32 -14.22
N LYS A 170 16.52 2.49 -13.74
CA LYS A 170 17.89 2.94 -13.98
C LYS A 170 18.92 2.02 -13.32
N HIS A 171 18.69 1.57 -12.10
CA HIS A 171 19.59 0.63 -11.43
C HIS A 171 19.69 -0.70 -12.18
N ILE A 172 18.57 -1.30 -12.55
CA ILE A 172 18.54 -2.56 -13.31
C ILE A 172 19.31 -2.41 -14.62
N LEU A 173 19.07 -1.34 -15.38
CA LEU A 173 19.77 -1.08 -16.64
C LEU A 173 21.29 -0.91 -16.44
N THR A 174 21.68 -0.22 -15.37
CA THR A 174 23.11 -0.01 -15.08
C THR A 174 23.79 -1.34 -14.71
N GLU A 175 23.20 -2.15 -13.88
CA GLU A 175 23.73 -3.46 -13.49
C GLU A 175 23.82 -4.41 -14.70
N THR A 176 22.79 -4.44 -15.55
CA THR A 176 22.78 -5.27 -16.76
C THR A 176 23.86 -4.84 -17.75
N VAL A 177 24.06 -3.54 -17.93
CA VAL A 177 25.13 -3.02 -18.81
C VAL A 177 26.52 -3.35 -18.26
N VAL A 178 26.72 -3.19 -16.94
CA VAL A 178 28.00 -3.54 -16.30
C VAL A 178 28.30 -5.02 -16.44
N ALA A 179 27.32 -5.90 -16.21
CA ALA A 179 27.49 -7.34 -16.39
C ALA A 179 27.84 -7.70 -17.84
N ALA A 180 27.17 -7.10 -18.81
CA ALA A 180 27.39 -7.38 -20.24
C ALA A 180 28.72 -6.82 -20.80
N VAL A 181 29.38 -5.90 -20.10
CA VAL A 181 30.70 -5.33 -20.48
C VAL A 181 31.84 -6.05 -19.76
N SER A 182 31.53 -6.86 -18.74
CA SER A 182 32.53 -7.59 -17.93
C SER A 182 32.80 -9.03 -18.44
N ASP A 183 32.05 -9.49 -19.43
CA ASP A 183 32.25 -10.73 -20.21
C ASP A 183 32.97 -10.45 -21.54
#